data_c15da78c7e4720c7fa53ecd13d6a7294
#
_entry.id   c15da78c7e4720c7fa53ecd13d6a7294
#
_cell.length_a   1.000
_cell.length_b   1.000
_cell.length_c   1.000
_cell.angle_alpha   90.00
_cell.angle_beta   90.00
_cell.angle_gamma   90.00
#
_symmetry.space_group_name_H-M   'P 1'
#
loop_
_entity.id
_entity.type
_entity.pdbx_description
1 polymer ?
#
loop_
_entity_poly.entity_id
_entity_poly.type
_entity_poly.pdbx_seq_one_letter_code
_entity_poly.pdbx_strand_id
1 'polypeptide(L)'
;MRPRLPHCLSAPLAVCILLSVAAEAQVIPFAGNFGQGLAPSDNRMVFDSVARLNGTEPSKVGQSDSWSNPETKSSGTSTILRVFRSGGMACHLVRHHIVAAGPPSRDYRLTWCCTSSGEWKIKS
;
A
#
# COMPACT_ATOMS: atom_id res chain seq x y z
N MET A 1 -0.76 -21.13 12.93
CA MET A 1 -1.62 -20.12 12.30
C MET A 1 -0.86 -19.44 11.17
N ARG A 2 -1.31 -19.65 9.97
CA ARG A 2 -0.75 -18.91 8.84
C ARG A 2 -1.45 -17.58 8.75
N PRO A 3 -0.72 -16.43 8.64
CA PRO A 3 -1.36 -15.16 8.40
C PRO A 3 -2.11 -15.24 7.06
N ARG A 4 -3.40 -15.03 7.10
CA ARG A 4 -4.16 -14.88 5.88
C ARG A 4 -3.78 -13.55 5.28
N LEU A 5 -3.18 -13.59 4.09
CA LEU A 5 -3.00 -12.39 3.29
C LEU A 5 -4.39 -11.80 3.03
N PRO A 6 -4.57 -10.49 3.24
CA PRO A 6 -5.84 -9.86 2.95
C PRO A 6 -6.08 -9.92 1.44
N HIS A 7 -7.01 -10.77 1.06
CA HIS A 7 -7.47 -10.80 -0.33
C HIS A 7 -8.57 -9.76 -0.47
N CYS A 8 -8.38 -8.82 -1.34
CA CYS A 8 -9.41 -7.83 -1.65
C CYS A 8 -10.57 -8.39 -2.49
N LEU A 9 -10.44 -9.61 -2.96
CA LEU A 9 -11.50 -10.37 -3.62
C LEU A 9 -11.38 -11.83 -3.20
N SER A 10 -12.48 -12.45 -2.79
CA SER A 10 -12.57 -13.88 -2.65
C SER A 10 -12.60 -14.48 -4.07
N ALA A 11 -11.43 -14.82 -4.59
CA ALA A 11 -11.36 -15.51 -5.87
C ALA A 11 -11.56 -17.00 -5.65
N PRO A 12 -12.43 -17.67 -6.42
CA PRO A 12 -12.45 -19.11 -6.47
C PRO A 12 -11.13 -19.60 -7.06
N LEU A 13 -10.63 -20.67 -6.50
CA LEU A 13 -9.45 -21.44 -6.89
C LEU A 13 -9.08 -21.28 -8.35
N ALA A 14 -8.02 -20.56 -8.61
CA ALA A 14 -7.39 -20.51 -9.91
C ALA A 14 -6.36 -21.63 -10.03
N VAL A 15 -6.49 -22.39 -11.08
CA VAL A 15 -5.56 -23.40 -11.55
C VAL A 15 -4.14 -22.85 -11.58
N CYS A 16 -3.21 -23.56 -10.94
CA CYS A 16 -1.78 -23.29 -11.04
C CYS A 16 -1.32 -23.41 -12.49
N ILE A 17 -1.17 -22.29 -13.15
CA ILE A 17 -0.39 -22.23 -14.38
C ILE A 17 0.98 -21.73 -13.97
N LEU A 18 1.98 -22.53 -14.19
CA LEU A 18 3.39 -22.15 -14.06
C LEU A 18 3.67 -21.04 -15.07
N LEU A 19 3.49 -19.81 -14.64
CA LEU A 19 3.91 -18.66 -15.42
C LEU A 19 5.24 -18.18 -14.85
N SER A 20 6.23 -18.13 -15.73
CA SER A 20 7.47 -17.43 -15.50
C SER A 20 7.20 -16.10 -14.83
N VAL A 21 7.70 -15.96 -13.62
CA VAL A 21 7.65 -14.71 -12.88
C VAL A 21 8.55 -13.73 -13.62
N ALA A 22 7.96 -12.90 -14.47
CA ALA A 22 8.62 -11.69 -14.86
C ALA A 22 8.78 -10.86 -13.57
N ALA A 23 10.01 -10.62 -13.16
CA ALA A 23 10.30 -9.71 -12.08
C ALA A 23 9.82 -8.32 -12.53
N GLU A 24 8.57 -7.98 -12.20
CA GLU A 24 8.10 -6.62 -12.34
C GLU A 24 8.95 -5.77 -11.40
N ALA A 25 9.67 -4.81 -11.98
CA ALA A 25 10.35 -3.81 -11.21
C ALA A 25 9.30 -3.14 -10.33
N GLN A 26 9.34 -3.41 -9.03
CA GLN A 26 8.46 -2.73 -8.09
C GLN A 26 8.81 -1.25 -8.14
N VAL A 27 7.88 -0.46 -8.67
CA VAL A 27 7.98 0.99 -8.57
C VAL A 27 7.95 1.31 -7.09
N ILE A 28 9.06 1.81 -6.56
CA ILE A 28 9.11 2.32 -5.21
C ILE A 28 8.49 3.72 -5.27
N PRO A 29 7.23 3.90 -4.86
CA PRO A 29 6.51 5.16 -5.09
C PRO A 29 7.08 6.34 -4.30
N PHE A 30 7.90 6.03 -3.33
CA PHE A 30 8.55 7.01 -2.46
C PHE A 30 10.05 7.15 -2.75
N ALA A 31 10.53 6.61 -3.90
CA ALA A 31 11.90 6.81 -4.37
C ALA A 31 12.04 8.14 -5.10
N GLY A 32 13.25 8.68 -5.14
CA GLY A 32 13.53 9.97 -5.78
C GLY A 32 13.01 11.16 -4.97
N ASN A 33 12.40 12.13 -5.63
CA ASN A 33 11.94 13.36 -4.99
C ASN A 33 10.83 13.15 -3.95
N PHE A 34 10.10 12.04 -4.06
CA PHE A 34 9.00 11.72 -3.15
C PHE A 34 9.45 10.93 -1.93
N GLY A 35 10.53 10.18 -2.03
CA GLY A 35 10.99 9.28 -0.98
C GLY A 35 12.30 9.69 -0.34
N GLN A 36 12.71 10.93 -0.46
CA GLN A 36 13.95 11.40 0.16
C GLN A 36 13.94 11.18 1.67
N GLY A 37 14.95 10.49 2.15
CA GLY A 37 15.10 10.18 3.57
C GLY A 37 14.46 8.88 4.02
N LEU A 38 13.74 8.16 3.15
CA LEU A 38 13.19 6.85 3.47
C LEU A 38 14.18 5.73 3.12
N ALA A 39 14.48 4.88 4.11
CA ALA A 39 15.24 3.66 3.89
C ALA A 39 14.39 2.56 3.24
N PRO A 40 14.99 1.51 2.65
CA PRO A 40 14.23 0.37 2.13
C PRO A 40 13.29 -0.28 3.15
N SER A 41 13.70 -0.34 4.43
CA SER A 41 12.86 -0.84 5.51
C SER A 41 11.64 0.05 5.78
N ASP A 42 11.78 1.37 5.64
CA ASP A 42 10.66 2.31 5.76
C ASP A 42 9.64 2.08 4.64
N ASN A 43 10.10 1.93 3.41
CA ASN A 43 9.24 1.65 2.27
C ASN A 43 8.43 0.38 2.49
N ARG A 44 9.07 -0.67 3.00
CA ARG A 44 8.38 -1.93 3.32
C ARG A 44 7.27 -1.71 4.34
N MET A 45 7.52 -0.90 5.37
CA MET A 45 6.53 -0.57 6.38
C MET A 45 5.35 0.21 5.81
N VAL A 46 5.60 1.12 4.87
CA VAL A 46 4.52 1.82 4.15
C VAL A 46 3.63 0.82 3.40
N PHE A 47 4.22 -0.08 2.63
CA PHE A 47 3.46 -1.08 1.88
C PHE A 47 2.67 -2.02 2.79
N ASP A 48 3.27 -2.47 3.89
CA ASP A 48 2.59 -3.32 4.87
C ASP A 48 1.42 -2.58 5.53
N SER A 49 1.61 -1.31 5.85
CA SER A 49 0.56 -0.46 6.42
C SER A 49 -0.62 -0.29 5.44
N VAL A 50 -0.32 -0.04 4.17
CA VAL A 50 -1.35 0.06 3.13
C VAL A 50 -2.08 -1.27 2.94
N ALA A 51 -1.36 -2.37 2.97
CA ALA A 51 -1.97 -3.70 2.85
C ALA A 51 -2.96 -3.97 4.00
N ARG A 52 -2.61 -3.61 5.23
CA ARG A 52 -3.52 -3.72 6.38
C ARG A 52 -4.73 -2.79 6.22
N LEU A 53 -4.50 -1.54 5.85
CA LEU A 53 -5.55 -0.54 5.67
C LEU A 53 -6.54 -0.96 4.59
N ASN A 54 -6.04 -1.32 3.41
CA ASN A 54 -6.86 -1.66 2.27
C ASN A 54 -7.51 -3.05 2.41
N GLY A 55 -6.94 -3.93 3.20
CA GLY A 55 -7.47 -5.26 3.47
C GLY A 55 -8.57 -5.31 4.53
N THR A 56 -8.86 -4.21 5.21
CA THR A 56 -9.92 -4.14 6.22
C THR A 56 -11.29 -3.97 5.54
N GLU A 57 -12.20 -4.89 5.81
CA GLU A 57 -13.56 -4.86 5.27
C GLU A 57 -14.59 -4.51 6.36
N PRO A 58 -15.57 -3.64 6.07
CA PRO A 58 -15.69 -2.80 4.88
C PRO A 58 -14.70 -1.63 4.90
N SER A 59 -14.23 -1.22 3.71
CA SER A 59 -13.36 -0.07 3.58
C SER A 59 -14.14 1.23 3.73
N LYS A 60 -13.67 2.13 4.58
CA LYS A 60 -14.36 3.40 4.88
C LYS A 60 -13.43 4.58 4.72
N VAL A 61 -13.98 5.67 4.20
CA VAL A 61 -13.31 6.97 4.20
C VAL A 61 -13.00 7.39 5.64
N GLY A 62 -11.78 7.89 5.86
CA GLY A 62 -11.29 8.27 7.18
C GLY A 62 -10.57 7.17 7.95
N GLN A 63 -10.65 5.94 7.49
CA GLN A 63 -9.93 4.82 8.07
C GLN A 63 -8.42 5.00 7.87
N SER A 64 -7.63 4.72 8.90
CA SER A 64 -6.18 4.93 8.85
C SER A 64 -5.41 3.77 9.47
N ASP A 65 -4.14 3.66 9.08
CA ASP A 65 -3.16 2.75 9.66
C ASP A 65 -1.83 3.48 9.79
N SER A 66 -1.12 3.25 10.86
CA SER A 66 0.15 3.92 11.15
C SER A 66 1.30 2.93 11.28
N TRP A 67 2.49 3.40 10.97
CA TRP A 67 3.72 2.64 11.11
C TRP A 67 4.82 3.50 11.74
N SER A 68 5.77 2.86 12.36
CA SER A 68 6.93 3.51 12.96
C SER A 68 8.15 2.60 12.85
N ASN A 69 9.27 3.13 12.41
CA ASN A 69 10.52 2.39 12.28
C ASN A 69 11.53 2.91 13.32
N PRO A 70 11.78 2.15 14.39
CA PRO A 70 12.72 2.58 15.43
C PRO A 70 14.17 2.67 14.95
N GLU A 71 14.53 1.95 13.88
CA GLU A 71 15.89 1.96 13.34
C GLU A 71 16.21 3.28 12.64
N THR A 72 15.26 3.81 11.89
CA THR A 72 15.45 5.03 11.09
C THR A 72 14.86 6.28 11.72
N LYS A 73 14.02 6.11 12.76
CA LYS A 73 13.20 7.18 13.35
C LYS A 73 12.16 7.77 12.39
N SER A 74 11.89 7.09 11.29
CA SER A 74 10.81 7.45 10.37
C SER A 74 9.49 6.87 10.83
N SER A 75 8.40 7.53 10.47
CA SER A 75 7.03 7.09 10.78
C SER A 75 6.05 7.61 9.74
N GLY A 76 4.85 7.07 9.73
CA GLY A 76 3.82 7.54 8.85
C GLY A 76 2.44 7.05 9.19
N THR A 77 1.45 7.70 8.59
CA THR A 77 0.04 7.34 8.69
C THR A 77 -0.58 7.40 7.31
N SER A 78 -1.25 6.33 6.94
CA SER A 78 -2.01 6.25 5.68
C SER A 78 -3.49 6.34 6.00
N THR A 79 -4.23 7.20 5.28
CA THR A 79 -5.65 7.46 5.51
C THR A 79 -6.42 7.34 4.20
N ILE A 80 -7.52 6.59 4.19
CA ILE A 80 -8.40 6.48 3.03
C ILE A 80 -9.19 7.79 2.88
N LEU A 81 -8.99 8.47 1.76
CA LEU A 81 -9.71 9.70 1.42
C LEU A 81 -10.94 9.44 0.55
N ARG A 82 -10.90 8.38 -0.26
CA ARG A 82 -11.97 8.04 -1.19
C ARG A 82 -11.97 6.54 -1.49
N VAL A 83 -13.15 5.97 -1.57
CA VAL A 83 -13.38 4.59 -2.01
C VAL A 83 -14.16 4.64 -3.31
N PHE A 84 -13.68 3.98 -4.36
CA PHE A 84 -14.31 4.02 -5.68
C PHE A 84 -13.94 2.78 -6.50
N ARG A 85 -14.54 2.67 -7.68
CA ARG A 85 -14.21 1.61 -8.65
C ARG A 85 -13.65 2.25 -9.91
N SER A 86 -12.65 1.60 -10.51
CA SER A 86 -12.06 2.03 -11.77
C SER A 86 -11.66 0.79 -12.58
N GLY A 87 -12.15 0.69 -13.82
CA GLY A 87 -11.86 -0.46 -14.67
C GLY A 87 -12.29 -1.80 -14.07
N GLY A 88 -13.39 -1.82 -13.29
CA GLY A 88 -13.84 -3.03 -12.59
C GLY A 88 -13.08 -3.36 -11.31
N MET A 89 -12.04 -2.60 -10.98
CA MET A 89 -11.24 -2.80 -9.78
C MET A 89 -11.75 -1.95 -8.61
N ALA A 90 -11.67 -2.48 -7.39
CA ALA A 90 -11.83 -1.67 -6.19
C ALA A 90 -10.59 -0.78 -6.03
N CYS A 91 -10.80 0.50 -5.80
CA CYS A 91 -9.72 1.48 -5.68
C CYS A 91 -9.92 2.37 -4.45
N HIS A 92 -8.81 2.79 -3.86
CA HIS A 92 -8.77 3.75 -2.77
C HIS A 92 -7.81 4.89 -3.11
N LEU A 93 -8.25 6.12 -2.90
CA LEU A 93 -7.36 7.26 -2.82
C LEU A 93 -6.86 7.34 -1.39
N VAL A 94 -5.55 7.23 -1.19
CA VAL A 94 -4.93 7.19 0.15
C VAL A 94 -3.97 8.36 0.29
N ARG A 95 -4.12 9.08 1.40
CA ARG A 95 -3.14 10.07 1.82
C ARG A 95 -2.10 9.39 2.70
N HIS A 96 -0.83 9.58 2.35
CA HIS A 96 0.31 9.14 3.15
C HIS A 96 0.96 10.36 3.80
N HIS A 97 0.86 10.45 5.11
CA HIS A 97 1.59 11.44 5.90
C HIS A 97 2.87 10.79 6.40
N ILE A 98 4.01 11.28 5.97
CA ILE A 98 5.31 10.66 6.25
C ILE A 98 6.23 11.65 6.95
N VAL A 99 6.81 11.22 8.05
CA VAL A 99 7.86 11.91 8.78
C VAL A 99 9.13 11.07 8.67
N ALA A 100 10.00 11.44 7.72
CA ALA A 100 11.29 10.78 7.54
C ALA A 100 12.30 11.37 8.51
N ALA A 101 12.80 10.60 9.45
CA ALA A 101 13.91 10.89 10.37
C ALA A 101 14.05 12.38 10.80
N GLY A 102 12.94 13.05 10.96
CA GLY A 102 12.87 14.48 11.33
C GLY A 102 12.06 15.32 10.35
N PRO A 103 11.78 16.59 10.75
CA PRO A 103 10.99 17.50 9.94
C PRO A 103 11.72 17.92 8.66
N PRO A 104 10.96 18.34 7.60
CA PRO A 104 9.51 18.47 7.59
C PRO A 104 8.78 17.16 7.27
N SER A 105 7.57 17.02 7.80
CA SER A 105 6.65 15.98 7.34
C SER A 105 6.16 16.28 5.92
N ARG A 106 5.76 15.24 5.20
CA ARG A 106 5.26 15.35 3.82
C ARG A 106 4.00 14.53 3.64
N ASP A 107 3.09 15.05 2.82
CA ASP A 107 1.87 14.38 2.42
C ASP A 107 1.95 13.98 0.95
N TYR A 108 1.56 12.73 0.69
CA TYR A 108 1.43 12.19 -0.66
C TYR A 108 0.02 11.63 -0.83
N ARG A 109 -0.54 11.76 -2.02
CA ARG A 109 -1.82 11.15 -2.38
C ARG A 109 -1.59 10.17 -3.50
N LEU A 110 -1.93 8.91 -3.26
CA LEU A 110 -1.75 7.84 -4.22
C LEU A 110 -3.06 7.05 -4.36
N THR A 111 -3.35 6.65 -5.59
CA THR A 111 -4.46 5.75 -5.86
C THR A 111 -3.95 4.31 -5.84
N TRP A 112 -4.58 3.51 -5.00
CA TRP A 112 -4.31 2.08 -4.88
C TRP A 112 -5.51 1.32 -5.41
N CYS A 113 -5.28 0.34 -6.28
CA CYS A 113 -6.33 -0.51 -6.84
C CYS A 113 -6.03 -1.97 -6.58
N CYS A 114 -7.07 -2.75 -6.28
CA CYS A 114 -6.97 -4.18 -6.12
C CYS A 114 -6.98 -4.86 -7.47
N THR A 115 -5.90 -5.53 -7.82
CA THR A 115 -5.79 -6.28 -9.06
C THR A 115 -6.55 -7.60 -8.97
N SER A 116 -6.75 -8.27 -10.12
CA SER A 116 -7.39 -9.58 -10.19
C SER A 116 -6.67 -10.66 -9.37
N SER A 117 -5.37 -10.48 -9.09
CA SER A 117 -4.60 -11.37 -8.22
C SER A 117 -4.87 -11.13 -6.73
N GLY A 118 -5.64 -10.13 -6.36
CA GLY A 118 -5.92 -9.78 -4.97
C GLY A 118 -4.87 -8.88 -4.32
N GLU A 119 -3.97 -8.32 -5.11
CA GLU A 119 -2.93 -7.41 -4.63
C GLU A 119 -3.35 -5.95 -4.83
N TRP A 120 -3.06 -5.13 -3.84
CA TRP A 120 -3.20 -3.69 -3.95
C TRP A 120 -1.95 -3.09 -4.56
N LYS A 121 -2.12 -2.44 -5.70
CA LYS A 121 -1.02 -1.79 -6.43
C LYS A 121 -1.35 -0.33 -6.71
N ILE A 122 -0.30 0.48 -6.81
CA ILE A 122 -0.46 1.88 -7.17
C ILE A 122 -0.86 1.95 -8.64
N LYS A 123 -1.91 2.70 -8.88
CA LYS A 123 -2.36 3.03 -10.23
C LYS A 123 -1.60 4.27 -10.70
N SER A 124 -0.82 4.09 -11.73
CA SER A 124 -0.13 5.20 -12.42
C SER A 124 -1.05 5.91 -13.40
#